data_ea0c1b6247229a9e71a9599960178eb5
#
_entry.id   ea0c1b6247229a9e71a9599960178eb5
#
_cell.length_a   1.000
_cell.length_b   1.000
_cell.length_c   1.000
_cell.angle_alpha   90.00
_cell.angle_beta   90.00
_cell.angle_gamma   90.00
#
_symmetry.space_group_name_H-M   'P 1'
#
loop_
_entity.id
_entity.type
_entity.pdbx_description
1 polymer ?
#
loop_
_entity_poly.entity_id
_entity_poly.type
_entity_poly.pdbx_seq_one_letter_code
_entity_poly.pdbx_strand_id
1 'polypeptide(L)'
;MVNTIYELAWIFFIYSFIGWCGEVIVAAVNRHKFVNRGFIAGPLCPIYGTGAVAVAVFLPELKENLIFLFIGGMIVTSFVEYITGRLMEKILHKKWWDYSDQKFHLDGYICLRVSALWGVCSVLMIYFLNPFFCGLVNMIPRLIGEVILWVLLGLLIADGLGSGIAVLELKRKKGRIEQITEELQKTSKFLENALTKRIQKRLVKAFPNIET
;
A
#
# COMPACT_ATOMS: atom_id res chain seq x y z
N MET A 1 4.01 -24.53 17.32
CA MET A 1 2.95 -23.51 17.33
C MET A 1 3.56 -22.21 17.83
N VAL A 2 3.13 -21.07 17.29
CA VAL A 2 3.55 -19.75 17.78
C VAL A 2 2.79 -19.50 19.08
N ASN A 3 3.49 -19.39 20.20
CA ASN A 3 2.86 -19.35 21.53
C ASN A 3 3.17 -18.08 22.31
N THR A 4 4.01 -17.20 21.78
CA THR A 4 4.44 -16.00 22.51
C THR A 4 4.38 -14.74 21.64
N ILE A 5 4.16 -13.59 22.28
CA ILE A 5 4.22 -12.26 21.62
C ILE A 5 5.58 -12.03 20.94
N TYR A 6 6.64 -12.58 21.53
CA TYR A 6 7.99 -12.53 20.97
C TYR A 6 8.07 -13.21 19.60
N GLU A 7 7.54 -14.43 19.47
CA GLU A 7 7.51 -15.17 18.21
C GLU A 7 6.62 -14.45 17.18
N LEU A 8 5.48 -13.90 17.60
CA LEU A 8 4.61 -13.10 16.73
C LEU A 8 5.32 -11.84 16.21
N ALA A 9 6.09 -11.15 17.05
CA ALA A 9 6.87 -10.01 16.63
C ALA A 9 7.93 -10.38 15.58
N TRP A 10 8.63 -11.51 15.79
CA TRP A 10 9.57 -12.03 14.80
C TRP A 10 8.88 -12.41 13.49
N ILE A 11 7.75 -13.10 13.55
CA ILE A 11 6.92 -13.41 12.37
C ILE A 11 6.57 -12.12 11.62
N PHE A 12 6.10 -11.09 12.32
CA PHE A 12 5.77 -9.81 11.70
C PHE A 12 6.97 -9.24 10.91
N PHE A 13 8.15 -9.15 11.51
CA PHE A 13 9.30 -8.55 10.82
C PHE A 13 9.85 -9.44 9.71
N ILE A 14 9.93 -10.75 9.90
CA ILE A 14 10.42 -11.71 8.90
C ILE A 14 9.51 -11.66 7.66
N TYR A 15 8.19 -11.76 7.83
CA TYR A 15 7.27 -11.76 6.70
C TYR A 15 7.10 -10.36 6.08
N SER A 16 7.24 -9.30 6.84
CA SER A 16 7.32 -7.95 6.28
C SER A 16 8.52 -7.78 5.36
N PHE A 17 9.66 -8.35 5.72
CA PHE A 17 10.87 -8.34 4.88
C PHE A 17 10.72 -9.25 3.65
N ILE A 18 10.22 -10.48 3.81
CA ILE A 18 9.98 -11.41 2.69
C ILE A 18 8.98 -10.80 1.70
N GLY A 19 7.90 -10.19 2.18
CA GLY A 19 6.91 -9.51 1.36
C GLY A 19 7.52 -8.34 0.59
N TRP A 20 8.37 -7.54 1.23
CA TRP A 20 9.11 -6.48 0.55
C TRP A 20 10.03 -7.04 -0.54
N CYS A 21 10.77 -8.11 -0.30
CA CYS A 21 11.57 -8.77 -1.31
C CYS A 21 10.71 -9.21 -2.50
N GLY A 22 9.54 -9.81 -2.26
CA GLY A 22 8.60 -10.20 -3.30
C GLY A 22 8.15 -9.01 -4.16
N GLU A 23 7.75 -7.90 -3.54
CA GLU A 23 7.34 -6.68 -4.24
C GLU A 23 8.46 -6.08 -5.10
N VAL A 24 9.69 -6.07 -4.58
CA VAL A 24 10.86 -5.58 -5.32
C VAL A 24 11.17 -6.49 -6.51
N ILE A 25 11.10 -7.81 -6.34
CA ILE A 25 11.32 -8.78 -7.43
C ILE A 25 10.27 -8.59 -8.52
N VAL A 26 8.98 -8.52 -8.17
CA VAL A 26 7.89 -8.29 -9.12
C VAL A 26 8.07 -6.95 -9.85
N ALA A 27 8.46 -5.91 -9.13
CA ALA A 27 8.73 -4.61 -9.74
C ALA A 27 9.93 -4.64 -10.67
N ALA A 28 11.01 -5.32 -10.28
CA ALA A 28 12.22 -5.45 -11.08
C ALA A 28 11.97 -6.22 -12.38
N VAL A 29 11.21 -7.32 -12.34
CA VAL A 29 10.83 -8.10 -13.52
C VAL A 29 9.96 -7.29 -14.46
N ASN A 30 8.93 -6.58 -13.93
CA ASN A 30 7.96 -5.87 -14.77
C ASN A 30 8.50 -4.54 -15.33
N ARG A 31 9.39 -3.86 -14.61
CA ARG A 31 9.86 -2.50 -14.95
C ARG A 31 11.35 -2.44 -15.34
N HIS A 32 12.07 -3.56 -15.27
CA HIS A 32 13.52 -3.65 -15.49
C HIS A 32 14.33 -2.64 -14.65
N LYS A 33 13.81 -2.26 -13.47
CA LYS A 33 14.44 -1.30 -12.55
C LYS A 33 14.12 -1.69 -11.11
N PHE A 34 15.08 -1.44 -10.21
CA PHE A 34 14.82 -1.54 -8.77
C PHE A 34 13.86 -0.43 -8.35
N VAL A 35 12.70 -0.83 -7.80
CA VAL A 35 11.70 0.10 -7.29
C VAL A 35 11.24 -0.40 -5.92
N ASN A 36 11.45 0.40 -4.88
CA ASN A 36 10.82 0.14 -3.59
C ASN A 36 9.32 0.46 -3.69
N ARG A 37 8.48 -0.57 -3.59
CA ARG A 37 7.01 -0.45 -3.65
C ARG A 37 6.36 -0.43 -2.27
N GLY A 38 7.15 -0.53 -1.20
CA GLY A 38 6.64 -0.40 0.16
C GLY A 38 6.11 1.02 0.44
N PHE A 39 5.14 1.15 1.34
CA PHE A 39 4.70 2.45 1.86
C PHE A 39 5.80 3.15 2.66
N ILE A 40 6.60 2.39 3.36
CA ILE A 40 7.77 2.86 4.11
C ILE A 40 9.04 2.81 3.24
N ALA A 41 10.02 3.66 3.56
CA ALA A 41 11.26 3.77 2.80
C ALA A 41 12.18 2.56 3.00
N GLY A 42 12.15 1.94 4.18
CA GLY A 42 12.94 0.76 4.53
C GLY A 42 12.48 -0.53 3.86
N PRO A 43 13.25 -1.62 4.04
CA PRO A 43 13.01 -2.91 3.40
C PRO A 43 11.93 -3.73 4.12
N LEU A 44 10.80 -3.13 4.41
CA LEU A 44 9.68 -3.79 5.06
C LEU A 44 8.36 -3.46 4.34
N CYS A 45 7.47 -4.43 4.29
CA CYS A 45 6.10 -4.26 3.81
C CYS A 45 5.12 -4.76 4.89
N PRO A 46 4.67 -3.89 5.82
CA PRO A 46 3.93 -4.28 7.03
C PRO A 46 2.65 -5.07 6.79
N ILE A 47 1.99 -4.92 5.65
CA ILE A 47 0.78 -5.68 5.31
C ILE A 47 1.05 -7.18 5.30
N TYR A 48 2.21 -7.62 4.78
CA TYR A 48 2.59 -9.04 4.77
C TYR A 48 2.86 -9.57 6.17
N GLY A 49 3.55 -8.77 6.99
CA GLY A 49 3.75 -9.10 8.41
C GLY A 49 2.45 -9.19 9.19
N THR A 50 1.54 -8.23 8.98
CA THR A 50 0.21 -8.23 9.62
C THR A 50 -0.61 -9.45 9.18
N GLY A 51 -0.62 -9.76 7.87
CA GLY A 51 -1.28 -10.95 7.34
C GLY A 51 -0.71 -12.23 7.93
N ALA A 52 0.62 -12.33 8.03
CA ALA A 52 1.30 -13.48 8.61
C ALA A 52 1.00 -13.66 10.10
N VAL A 53 0.97 -12.59 10.87
CA VAL A 53 0.56 -12.63 12.30
C VAL A 53 -0.89 -13.08 12.41
N ALA A 54 -1.80 -12.55 11.59
CA ALA A 54 -3.20 -12.96 11.59
C ALA A 54 -3.35 -14.46 11.27
N VAL A 55 -2.65 -14.96 10.25
CA VAL A 55 -2.61 -16.40 9.92
C VAL A 55 -2.06 -17.22 11.09
N ALA A 56 -0.97 -16.78 11.74
CA ALA A 56 -0.34 -17.48 12.84
C ALA A 56 -1.20 -17.54 14.11
N VAL A 57 -2.08 -16.56 14.30
CA VAL A 57 -2.98 -16.49 15.47
C VAL A 57 -4.28 -17.26 15.23
N PHE A 58 -4.90 -17.07 14.07
CA PHE A 58 -6.27 -17.55 13.84
C PHE A 58 -6.36 -18.94 13.19
N LEU A 59 -5.31 -19.43 12.52
CA LEU A 59 -5.41 -20.65 11.72
C LEU A 59 -4.71 -21.90 12.26
N PRO A 60 -3.93 -21.88 13.35
CA PRO A 60 -3.24 -23.08 13.82
C PRO A 60 -4.16 -24.25 14.16
N GLU A 61 -5.37 -23.96 14.65
CA GLU A 61 -6.38 -24.98 14.99
C GLU A 61 -6.94 -25.70 13.75
N LEU A 62 -6.86 -25.06 12.57
CA LEU A 62 -7.32 -25.64 11.30
C LEU A 62 -6.26 -26.54 10.64
N LYS A 63 -5.09 -26.67 11.25
CA LYS A 63 -3.95 -27.40 10.67
C LYS A 63 -4.27 -28.86 10.30
N GLU A 64 -5.17 -29.52 11.03
CA GLU A 64 -5.53 -30.90 10.78
C GLU A 64 -6.35 -31.10 9.49
N ASN A 65 -7.00 -30.04 8.99
CA ASN A 65 -7.78 -30.09 7.76
C ASN A 65 -7.27 -29.07 6.74
N LEU A 66 -6.57 -29.57 5.72
CA LEU A 66 -5.93 -28.75 4.68
C LEU A 66 -6.93 -27.84 3.95
N ILE A 67 -8.16 -28.32 3.71
CA ILE A 67 -9.19 -27.52 3.00
C ILE A 67 -9.65 -26.36 3.87
N PHE A 68 -9.92 -26.62 5.17
CA PHE A 68 -10.31 -25.55 6.09
C PHE A 68 -9.18 -24.56 6.34
N LEU A 69 -7.95 -25.03 6.41
CA LEU A 69 -6.78 -24.16 6.53
C LEU A 69 -6.63 -23.27 5.29
N PHE A 70 -6.78 -23.82 4.09
CA PHE A 70 -6.74 -23.06 2.84
C PHE A 70 -7.84 -22.01 2.78
N ILE A 71 -9.10 -22.39 3.05
CA ILE A 71 -10.24 -21.46 3.03
C ILE A 71 -10.08 -20.39 4.13
N GLY A 72 -9.70 -20.78 5.33
CA GLY A 72 -9.41 -19.86 6.43
C GLY A 72 -8.30 -18.87 6.07
N GLY A 73 -7.24 -19.35 5.41
CA GLY A 73 -6.17 -18.53 4.87
C GLY A 73 -6.67 -17.50 3.87
N MET A 74 -7.50 -17.91 2.90
CA MET A 74 -8.13 -16.99 1.95
C MET A 74 -8.93 -15.90 2.69
N ILE A 75 -9.76 -16.26 3.64
CA ILE A 75 -10.65 -15.33 4.34
C ILE A 75 -9.84 -14.34 5.17
N VAL A 76 -8.94 -14.83 6.03
CA VAL A 76 -8.16 -13.99 6.95
C VAL A 76 -7.26 -13.02 6.21
N THR A 77 -6.54 -13.49 5.19
CA THR A 77 -5.64 -12.62 4.42
C THR A 77 -6.40 -11.62 3.56
N SER A 78 -7.53 -12.03 2.93
CA SER A 78 -8.38 -11.11 2.17
C SER A 78 -8.99 -10.03 3.06
N PHE A 79 -9.33 -10.35 4.30
CA PHE A 79 -9.82 -9.36 5.26
C PHE A 79 -8.74 -8.33 5.59
N VAL A 80 -7.51 -8.76 5.86
CA VAL A 80 -6.37 -7.85 6.09
C VAL A 80 -6.09 -6.99 4.86
N GLU A 81 -6.10 -7.59 3.66
CA GLU A 81 -5.87 -6.91 2.39
C GLU A 81 -6.95 -5.86 2.12
N TYR A 82 -8.22 -6.20 2.32
CA TYR A 82 -9.35 -5.29 2.12
C TYR A 82 -9.31 -4.09 3.07
N ILE A 83 -9.10 -4.33 4.37
CA ILE A 83 -9.00 -3.24 5.35
C ILE A 83 -7.81 -2.33 5.04
N THR A 84 -6.66 -2.91 4.73
CA THR A 84 -5.45 -2.15 4.39
C THR A 84 -5.66 -1.33 3.11
N GLY A 85 -6.27 -1.92 2.07
CA GLY A 85 -6.59 -1.23 0.83
C GLY A 85 -7.50 -0.03 1.04
N ARG A 86 -8.58 -0.21 1.80
CA ARG A 86 -9.49 0.90 2.16
C ARG A 86 -8.82 1.99 2.98
N LEU A 87 -8.01 1.59 3.96
CA LEU A 87 -7.28 2.55 4.80
C LEU A 87 -6.28 3.36 3.98
N MET A 88 -5.51 2.69 3.12
CA MET A 88 -4.54 3.34 2.24
C MET A 88 -5.22 4.29 1.26
N GLU A 89 -6.36 3.91 0.66
CA GLU A 89 -7.11 4.80 -0.21
C GLU A 89 -7.65 6.02 0.55
N LYS A 90 -8.15 5.84 1.76
CA LYS A 90 -8.60 6.97 2.61
C LYS A 90 -7.46 7.94 2.92
N ILE A 91 -6.25 7.42 3.15
CA ILE A 91 -5.07 8.23 3.46
C ILE A 91 -4.50 8.89 2.20
N LEU A 92 -4.36 8.15 1.11
CA LEU A 92 -3.67 8.58 -0.10
C LEU A 92 -4.62 9.19 -1.14
N HIS A 93 -5.96 9.01 -1.01
CA HIS A 93 -6.99 9.33 -2.00
C HIS A 93 -6.74 8.66 -3.36
N LYS A 94 -6.00 7.55 -3.37
CA LYS A 94 -5.74 6.68 -4.51
C LYS A 94 -5.58 5.26 -4.02
N LYS A 95 -6.05 4.31 -4.81
CA LYS A 95 -5.77 2.89 -4.57
C LYS A 95 -4.28 2.62 -4.76
N TRP A 96 -3.67 1.92 -3.82
CA TRP A 96 -2.28 1.47 -3.90
C TRP A 96 -2.12 0.31 -4.89
N TRP A 97 -3.14 -0.57 -4.92
CA TRP A 97 -3.36 -1.61 -5.93
C TRP A 97 -4.83 -1.58 -6.33
N ASP A 98 -5.16 -2.08 -7.50
CA ASP A 98 -6.52 -2.14 -8.00
C ASP A 98 -6.72 -3.43 -8.80
N TYR A 99 -7.65 -4.27 -8.34
CA TYR A 99 -8.04 -5.53 -8.99
C TYR A 99 -9.36 -5.40 -9.74
N SER A 100 -9.84 -4.21 -10.04
CA SER A 100 -11.12 -3.99 -10.71
C SER A 100 -11.20 -4.66 -12.08
N ASP A 101 -10.06 -4.90 -12.74
CA ASP A 101 -9.98 -5.62 -14.01
C ASP A 101 -10.03 -7.15 -13.84
N GLN A 102 -9.97 -7.67 -12.61
CA GLN A 102 -10.01 -9.11 -12.33
C GLN A 102 -11.45 -9.59 -12.11
N LYS A 103 -11.72 -10.86 -12.50
CA LYS A 103 -13.01 -11.49 -12.20
C LYS A 103 -13.16 -11.72 -10.68
N PHE A 104 -14.38 -11.60 -10.18
CA PHE A 104 -14.74 -11.82 -8.77
C PHE A 104 -13.91 -10.95 -7.81
N HIS A 105 -13.80 -9.65 -8.11
CA HIS A 105 -13.24 -8.67 -7.21
C HIS A 105 -14.31 -8.06 -6.28
N LEU A 106 -13.88 -7.57 -5.13
CA LEU A 106 -14.70 -6.77 -4.21
C LEU A 106 -14.05 -5.38 -4.06
N ASP A 107 -14.74 -4.35 -4.55
CA ASP A 107 -14.31 -2.95 -4.58
C ASP A 107 -12.92 -2.71 -5.21
N GLY A 108 -12.36 -3.69 -5.92
CA GLY A 108 -11.00 -3.65 -6.47
C GLY A 108 -9.89 -3.83 -5.44
N TYR A 109 -10.20 -4.05 -4.15
CA TYR A 109 -9.18 -4.27 -3.12
C TYR A 109 -8.75 -5.73 -3.01
N ILE A 110 -9.66 -6.66 -3.26
CA ILE A 110 -9.40 -8.10 -3.26
C ILE A 110 -10.02 -8.75 -4.48
N CYS A 111 -9.48 -9.88 -4.93
CA CYS A 111 -10.08 -10.71 -5.96
C CYS A 111 -9.84 -12.20 -5.67
N LEU A 112 -10.74 -13.07 -6.16
CA LEU A 112 -10.70 -14.50 -5.88
C LEU A 112 -9.36 -15.15 -6.24
N ARG A 113 -8.73 -14.74 -7.35
CA ARG A 113 -7.45 -15.28 -7.79
C ARG A 113 -6.33 -15.00 -6.78
N VAL A 114 -6.25 -13.78 -6.29
CA VAL A 114 -5.23 -13.38 -5.33
C VAL A 114 -5.54 -13.96 -3.95
N SER A 115 -6.81 -13.98 -3.53
CA SER A 115 -7.23 -14.64 -2.30
C SER A 115 -6.86 -16.13 -2.29
N ALA A 116 -7.06 -16.86 -3.41
CA ALA A 116 -6.65 -18.25 -3.51
C ALA A 116 -5.12 -18.43 -3.39
N LEU A 117 -4.34 -17.52 -3.99
CA LEU A 117 -2.89 -17.51 -3.81
C LEU A 117 -2.50 -17.34 -2.34
N TRP A 118 -3.14 -16.41 -1.64
CA TRP A 118 -2.92 -16.21 -0.20
C TRP A 118 -3.34 -17.42 0.64
N GLY A 119 -4.39 -18.14 0.24
CA GLY A 119 -4.76 -19.40 0.85
C GLY A 119 -3.64 -20.44 0.75
N VAL A 120 -3.02 -20.60 -0.43
CA VAL A 120 -1.84 -21.47 -0.62
C VAL A 120 -0.66 -21.00 0.23
N CYS A 121 -0.37 -19.71 0.22
CA CYS A 121 0.70 -19.14 1.04
C CYS A 121 0.47 -19.40 2.54
N SER A 122 -0.78 -19.33 3.02
CA SER A 122 -1.13 -19.60 4.42
C SER A 122 -0.87 -21.06 4.80
N VAL A 123 -1.19 -22.01 3.90
CA VAL A 123 -0.88 -23.43 4.09
C VAL A 123 0.63 -23.64 4.19
N LEU A 124 1.39 -23.10 3.22
CA LEU A 124 2.86 -23.21 3.23
C LEU A 124 3.47 -22.58 4.50
N MET A 125 2.90 -21.46 4.93
CA MET A 125 3.33 -20.76 6.13
C MET A 125 3.13 -21.65 7.38
N ILE A 126 1.94 -22.20 7.59
CA ILE A 126 1.63 -22.99 8.79
C ILE A 126 2.43 -24.31 8.84
N TYR A 127 2.58 -25.00 7.70
CA TYR A 127 3.25 -26.29 7.69
C TYR A 127 4.76 -26.22 7.64
N PHE A 128 5.33 -25.24 6.94
CA PHE A 128 6.76 -25.22 6.64
C PHE A 128 7.46 -23.97 7.17
N LEU A 129 6.98 -22.77 6.79
CA LEU A 129 7.73 -21.56 7.04
C LEU A 129 7.73 -21.14 8.52
N ASN A 130 6.60 -21.21 9.19
CA ASN A 130 6.52 -20.86 10.61
C ASN A 130 7.36 -21.81 11.49
N PRO A 131 7.26 -23.16 11.37
CA PRO A 131 8.13 -24.05 12.10
C PRO A 131 9.62 -23.78 11.86
N PHE A 132 9.99 -23.51 10.61
CA PHE A 132 11.37 -23.20 10.23
C PHE A 132 11.85 -21.89 10.90
N PHE A 133 11.11 -20.78 10.73
CA PHE A 133 11.51 -19.50 11.30
C PHE A 133 11.45 -19.47 12.82
N CYS A 134 10.46 -20.10 13.43
CA CYS A 134 10.42 -20.25 14.90
C CYS A 134 11.62 -21.06 15.40
N GLY A 135 12.03 -22.09 14.67
CA GLY A 135 13.25 -22.84 14.99
C GLY A 135 14.49 -21.95 14.97
N LEU A 136 14.66 -21.12 13.94
CA LEU A 136 15.78 -20.17 13.85
C LEU A 136 15.74 -19.12 14.97
N VAL A 137 14.56 -18.55 15.24
CA VAL A 137 14.38 -17.54 16.29
C VAL A 137 14.71 -18.10 17.67
N ASN A 138 14.37 -19.36 17.93
CA ASN A 138 14.65 -20.03 19.21
C ASN A 138 16.15 -20.34 19.42
N MET A 139 16.97 -20.26 18.36
CA MET A 139 18.43 -20.36 18.48
C MET A 139 19.06 -19.04 18.94
N ILE A 140 18.34 -17.91 18.85
CA ILE A 140 18.81 -16.60 19.25
C ILE A 140 18.65 -16.48 20.79
N PRO A 141 19.70 -16.12 21.56
CA PRO A 141 19.55 -15.82 22.97
C PRO A 141 18.46 -14.77 23.19
N ARG A 142 17.54 -15.03 24.12
CA ARG A 142 16.32 -14.23 24.32
C ARG A 142 16.60 -12.74 24.48
N LEU A 143 17.60 -12.37 25.28
CA LEU A 143 17.99 -10.96 25.48
C LEU A 143 18.39 -10.29 24.17
N ILE A 144 19.22 -10.93 23.35
CA ILE A 144 19.66 -10.41 22.06
C ILE A 144 18.46 -10.25 21.12
N GLY A 145 17.59 -11.26 21.05
CA GLY A 145 16.40 -11.21 20.22
C GLY A 145 15.44 -10.08 20.61
N GLU A 146 15.25 -9.82 21.89
CA GLU A 146 14.42 -8.71 22.38
C GLU A 146 15.02 -7.34 22.01
N VAL A 147 16.33 -7.17 22.18
CA VAL A 147 17.03 -5.94 21.79
C VAL A 147 16.85 -5.68 20.28
N ILE A 148 17.06 -6.70 19.46
CA ILE A 148 16.87 -6.59 18.00
C ILE A 148 15.43 -6.18 17.68
N LEU A 149 14.43 -6.80 18.30
CA LEU A 149 13.01 -6.46 18.05
C LEU A 149 12.69 -5.02 18.44
N TRP A 150 13.22 -4.52 19.57
CA TRP A 150 13.03 -3.12 19.95
C TRP A 150 13.68 -2.15 18.98
N VAL A 151 14.88 -2.46 18.47
CA VAL A 151 15.55 -1.67 17.44
C VAL A 151 14.72 -1.66 16.15
N LEU A 152 14.28 -2.83 15.69
CA LEU A 152 13.44 -2.94 14.49
C LEU A 152 12.12 -2.18 14.63
N LEU A 153 11.49 -2.24 15.80
CA LEU A 153 10.26 -1.50 16.09
C LEU A 153 10.51 0.01 16.05
N GLY A 154 11.59 0.48 16.66
CA GLY A 154 11.99 1.89 16.62
C GLY A 154 12.22 2.39 15.19
N LEU A 155 12.93 1.61 14.38
CA LEU A 155 13.16 1.91 12.96
C LEU A 155 11.85 1.92 12.16
N LEU A 156 10.96 0.96 12.40
CA LEU A 156 9.65 0.89 11.73
C LEU A 156 8.80 2.12 12.05
N ILE A 157 8.76 2.54 13.31
CA ILE A 157 8.01 3.73 13.75
C ILE A 157 8.61 4.99 13.13
N ALA A 158 9.93 5.16 13.19
CA ALA A 158 10.60 6.33 12.64
C ALA A 158 10.37 6.45 11.12
N ASP A 159 10.51 5.34 10.39
CA ASP A 159 10.28 5.29 8.94
C ASP A 159 8.80 5.50 8.57
N GLY A 160 7.88 4.90 9.33
CA GLY A 160 6.45 5.09 9.14
C GLY A 160 6.02 6.56 9.36
N LEU A 161 6.54 7.21 10.40
CA LEU A 161 6.31 8.64 10.64
C LEU A 161 6.90 9.51 9.52
N GLY A 162 8.13 9.22 9.09
CA GLY A 162 8.78 9.93 7.99
C GLY A 162 8.01 9.80 6.68
N SER A 163 7.58 8.59 6.32
CA SER A 163 6.76 8.32 5.14
C SER A 163 5.39 9.00 5.22
N GLY A 164 4.76 9.00 6.40
CA GLY A 164 3.50 9.70 6.63
C GLY A 164 3.61 11.21 6.45
N ILE A 165 4.66 11.83 7.02
CA ILE A 165 4.95 13.27 6.85
C ILE A 165 5.19 13.60 5.38
N ALA A 166 5.99 12.79 4.66
CA ALA A 166 6.26 12.99 3.24
C ALA A 166 4.96 12.96 2.40
N VAL A 167 4.03 12.06 2.69
CA VAL A 167 2.72 11.99 2.03
C VAL A 167 1.89 13.25 2.31
N LEU A 168 1.86 13.73 3.56
CA LEU A 168 1.14 14.95 3.92
C LEU A 168 1.72 16.20 3.21
N GLU A 169 3.03 16.30 3.11
CA GLU A 169 3.69 17.39 2.38
C GLU A 169 3.37 17.36 0.89
N LEU A 170 3.40 16.18 0.27
CA LEU A 170 3.04 16.01 -1.14
C LEU A 170 1.59 16.44 -1.41
N LYS A 171 0.64 16.07 -0.52
CA LYS A 171 -0.75 16.54 -0.61
C LYS A 171 -0.86 18.06 -0.52
N ARG A 172 -0.15 18.68 0.43
CA ARG A 172 -0.15 20.14 0.62
C ARG A 172 0.43 20.87 -0.60
N LYS A 173 1.51 20.33 -1.19
CA LYS A 173 2.10 20.90 -2.42
C LYS A 173 1.16 20.77 -3.60
N LYS A 174 0.50 19.62 -3.77
CA LYS A 174 -0.48 19.40 -4.84
C LYS A 174 -1.66 20.37 -4.75
N GLY A 175 -2.27 20.53 -3.57
CA GLY A 175 -3.35 21.46 -3.35
C GLY A 175 -2.98 22.91 -3.66
N ARG A 176 -1.75 23.36 -3.32
CA ARG A 176 -1.25 24.68 -3.70
C ARG A 176 -1.09 24.83 -5.21
N ILE A 177 -0.58 23.83 -5.90
CA ILE A 177 -0.43 23.88 -7.37
C ILE A 177 -1.80 23.97 -8.05
N GLU A 178 -2.79 23.20 -7.57
CA GLU A 178 -4.15 23.26 -8.10
C GLU A 178 -4.78 24.65 -7.92
N GLN A 179 -4.64 25.27 -6.74
CA GLN A 179 -5.12 26.64 -6.48
C GLN A 179 -4.46 27.67 -7.41
N ILE A 180 -3.13 27.64 -7.55
CA ILE A 180 -2.40 28.54 -8.44
C ILE A 180 -2.85 28.33 -9.90
N THR A 181 -3.06 27.10 -10.32
CA THR A 181 -3.53 26.78 -11.67
C THR A 181 -4.93 27.32 -11.93
N GLU A 182 -5.85 27.20 -10.96
CA GLU A 182 -7.19 27.79 -11.07
C GLU A 182 -7.16 29.32 -11.13
N GLU A 183 -6.33 29.98 -10.32
CA GLU A 183 -6.16 31.44 -10.37
C GLU A 183 -5.59 31.89 -11.70
N LEU A 184 -4.58 31.19 -12.22
CA LEU A 184 -4.01 31.49 -13.56
C LEU A 184 -5.03 31.33 -14.67
N GLN A 185 -5.86 30.27 -14.63
CA GLN A 185 -6.94 30.08 -15.63
C GLN A 185 -8.00 31.18 -15.56
N LYS A 186 -8.42 31.60 -14.34
CA LYS A 186 -9.35 32.72 -14.17
C LYS A 186 -8.78 33.99 -14.72
N THR A 187 -7.51 34.31 -14.46
CA THR A 187 -6.82 35.51 -14.94
C THR A 187 -6.66 35.48 -16.47
N SER A 188 -6.27 34.31 -17.03
CA SER A 188 -6.16 34.12 -18.48
C SER A 188 -7.50 34.38 -19.20
N LYS A 189 -8.60 33.77 -18.71
CA LYS A 189 -9.95 34.01 -19.26
C LYS A 189 -10.39 35.47 -19.15
N PHE A 190 -10.06 36.12 -18.02
CA PHE A 190 -10.35 37.55 -17.86
C PHE A 190 -9.60 38.41 -18.87
N LEU A 191 -8.31 38.18 -19.09
CA LEU A 191 -7.48 38.90 -20.07
C LEU A 191 -7.96 38.63 -21.48
N GLU A 192 -8.28 37.38 -21.84
CA GLU A 192 -8.81 37.03 -23.14
C GLU A 192 -10.12 37.75 -23.43
N ASN A 193 -11.07 37.77 -22.49
CA ASN A 193 -12.34 38.51 -22.64
C ASN A 193 -12.13 40.03 -22.73
N ALA A 194 -11.17 40.58 -21.98
CA ALA A 194 -10.88 42.01 -22.03
C ALA A 194 -10.23 42.42 -23.37
N LEU A 195 -9.30 41.59 -23.88
CA LEU A 195 -8.69 41.81 -25.21
C LEU A 195 -9.72 41.69 -26.32
N THR A 196 -10.55 40.66 -26.31
CA THR A 196 -11.60 40.44 -27.30
C THR A 196 -12.59 41.63 -27.35
N LYS A 197 -13.07 42.09 -26.19
CA LYS A 197 -13.93 43.28 -26.11
C LYS A 197 -13.24 44.54 -26.62
N ARG A 198 -11.95 44.74 -26.37
CA ARG A 198 -11.17 45.88 -26.89
C ARG A 198 -11.03 45.82 -28.40
N ILE A 199 -10.71 44.66 -28.95
CA ILE A 199 -10.58 44.43 -30.38
C ILE A 199 -11.94 44.65 -31.10
N GLN A 200 -13.02 44.08 -30.57
CA GLN A 200 -14.36 44.27 -31.08
C GLN A 200 -14.77 45.77 -31.12
N LYS A 201 -14.58 46.48 -30.00
CA LYS A 201 -14.85 47.94 -29.98
C LYS A 201 -14.05 48.71 -31.05
N ARG A 202 -12.78 48.33 -31.26
CA ARG A 202 -11.93 48.98 -32.28
C ARG A 202 -12.40 48.67 -33.69
N LEU A 203 -12.77 47.43 -33.98
CA LEU A 203 -13.25 46.99 -35.30
C LEU A 203 -14.59 47.63 -35.65
N VAL A 204 -15.56 47.66 -34.74
CA VAL A 204 -16.86 48.37 -34.95
C VAL A 204 -16.66 49.84 -35.18
N LYS A 205 -15.71 50.48 -34.50
CA LYS A 205 -15.40 51.92 -34.75
C LYS A 205 -14.68 52.17 -36.07
N ALA A 206 -13.85 51.24 -36.53
CA ALA A 206 -13.10 51.38 -37.79
C ALA A 206 -13.91 50.98 -39.01
N PHE A 207 -14.91 50.12 -38.86
CA PHE A 207 -15.74 49.60 -39.95
C PHE A 207 -17.21 49.55 -39.51
N PRO A 208 -17.94 50.71 -39.61
CA PRO A 208 -19.30 50.80 -39.07
C PRO A 208 -20.34 49.93 -39.82
N ASN A 209 -20.00 49.36 -40.98
CA ASN A 209 -20.86 48.49 -41.77
C ASN A 209 -20.57 46.97 -41.63
N ILE A 210 -19.75 46.58 -40.68
CA ILE A 210 -19.62 45.17 -40.35
C ILE A 210 -20.79 44.80 -39.42
N GLU A 211 -21.86 44.30 -40.02
CA GLU A 211 -22.90 43.58 -39.23
C GLU A 211 -22.28 42.36 -38.59
N THR A 212 -22.39 42.29 -37.25
CA THR A 212 -22.02 41.13 -36.44
C THR A 212 -23.13 40.09 -36.43
#